data_1fb694cb1f6d21766c137e700e4d8555
#
_entry.id   1fb694cb1f6d21766c137e700e4d8555
#
_cell.length_a   1.000
_cell.length_b   1.000
_cell.length_c   1.000
_cell.angle_alpha   90.00
_cell.angle_beta   90.00
_cell.angle_gamma   90.00
#
_symmetry.space_group_name_H-M   'P 1'
#
loop_
_entity.id
_entity.type
_entity.pdbx_description
1 polymer ?
#
loop_
_entity_poly.entity_id
_entity_poly.type
_entity_poly.pdbx_seq_one_letter_code
_entity_poly.pdbx_strand_id
1 'polypeptide(L)'
;MYKKAYEYCKWAVQSDNHKVPKYVKKQCLQFIDIWEDKDDISIIDHKKANKIYKLLQLINVPKGDGTGKSVVNSLTGFQWLLLIAPFCVVHRDDNSKRTYEQILLEIARKNAKSYVSALICLVLMILEPKFSRFFTVAPTGALARETFRQMKEFVNMSPALSKHFKLRRDNIICTLTSSEYVPLNYSTSTLDGKLPNAWLGDEVGALPCSYPLDAMRSGSVLLKNKLGIIMSTKYHSVDNPFEEEIQYSKNVLDGIVEDTTIFSLLYEPDNPEGDWTTDTNILKQANPLAIEVPVLWDNLIKTRNKAIELPATKSNFLTKHCNIICSDTGNEAFVDIQDVKACATTELIDWSGRDVYVGIDLSVSGDNTCVSIIGRDDNGKLICKPMCFIPKDRKDLKSRKERCNYDKYIENNQCIACGSDVIDYATVEDYIVNLPKTLGVNILAVGYDRYNAMSSVCKLESAGISCIEVKQHSSVLASPTKLLYEEITTHNFLYEDNELFEVNFNNCKVQYDTNMNRYVHKKKSQRKVDMVVATLDAVTLLEQAELLDSNWVCS
;
A
#
# COMPACT_ATOMS: atom_id res chain seq x y z
N MET A 1 -32.18 19.36 -0.55
CA MET A 1 -31.41 20.39 -1.23
C MET A 1 -29.96 20.25 -0.77
N TYR A 2 -29.04 21.18 -1.07
CA TYR A 2 -27.62 21.06 -0.63
C TYR A 2 -27.45 20.88 0.89
N LYS A 3 -28.44 21.20 1.71
CA LYS A 3 -28.49 20.91 3.15
C LYS A 3 -28.33 19.41 3.48
N LYS A 4 -28.54 18.51 2.52
CA LYS A 4 -28.30 17.07 2.72
C LYS A 4 -26.87 16.75 3.19
N ALA A 5 -25.88 17.60 2.83
CA ALA A 5 -24.51 17.48 3.36
C ALA A 5 -24.47 17.66 4.88
N TYR A 6 -25.13 18.70 5.39
CA TYR A 6 -25.23 18.99 6.81
C TYR A 6 -26.10 17.93 7.54
N GLU A 7 -27.21 17.56 6.94
CA GLU A 7 -28.10 16.50 7.48
C GLU A 7 -27.35 15.16 7.62
N TYR A 8 -26.53 14.82 6.63
CA TYR A 8 -25.65 13.65 6.69
C TYR A 8 -24.68 13.75 7.87
N CYS A 9 -24.00 14.89 8.04
CA CYS A 9 -23.07 15.08 9.15
C CYS A 9 -23.78 14.95 10.50
N LYS A 10 -24.95 15.55 10.68
CA LYS A 10 -25.76 15.43 11.91
C LYS A 10 -26.16 13.99 12.21
N TRP A 11 -26.52 13.22 11.19
CA TRP A 11 -26.81 11.80 11.32
C TRP A 11 -25.54 11.00 11.63
N ALA A 12 -24.42 11.30 10.97
CA ALA A 12 -23.17 10.56 11.11
C ALA A 12 -22.61 10.64 12.55
N VAL A 13 -22.72 11.80 13.21
CA VAL A 13 -22.13 12.03 14.54
C VAL A 13 -22.99 11.56 15.71
N GLN A 14 -24.17 10.99 15.48
CA GLN A 14 -25.00 10.42 16.55
C GLN A 14 -24.20 9.36 17.32
N SER A 15 -24.32 9.36 18.63
CA SER A 15 -23.53 8.51 19.53
C SER A 15 -23.74 7.01 19.30
N ASP A 16 -24.97 6.62 18.96
CA ASP A 16 -25.39 5.25 18.67
C ASP A 16 -25.16 4.81 17.21
N ASN A 17 -24.64 5.71 16.37
CA ASN A 17 -24.39 5.41 14.96
C ASN A 17 -23.05 4.69 14.75
N HIS A 18 -23.04 3.38 14.91
CA HIS A 18 -21.88 2.52 14.67
C HIS A 18 -21.62 2.22 13.19
N LYS A 19 -22.45 2.74 12.25
CA LYS A 19 -22.30 2.53 10.81
C LYS A 19 -21.29 3.48 10.17
N VAL A 20 -20.91 4.55 10.87
CA VAL A 20 -19.98 5.58 10.39
C VAL A 20 -18.70 5.52 11.21
N PRO A 21 -17.51 5.42 10.57
CA PRO A 21 -16.25 5.30 11.28
C PRO A 21 -15.84 6.62 11.98
N LYS A 22 -14.99 6.48 12.99
CA LYS A 22 -14.58 7.58 13.89
C LYS A 22 -13.97 8.78 13.17
N TYR A 23 -13.15 8.56 12.15
CA TYR A 23 -12.51 9.65 11.40
C TYR A 23 -13.50 10.41 10.52
N VAL A 24 -14.47 9.72 9.92
CA VAL A 24 -15.57 10.40 9.21
C VAL A 24 -16.41 11.22 10.18
N LYS A 25 -16.69 10.71 11.40
CA LYS A 25 -17.39 11.49 12.44
C LYS A 25 -16.63 12.75 12.83
N LYS A 26 -15.29 12.67 13.01
CA LYS A 26 -14.44 13.84 13.31
C LYS A 26 -14.52 14.90 12.22
N GLN A 27 -14.41 14.51 10.95
CA GLN A 27 -14.55 15.44 9.83
C GLN A 27 -15.96 16.04 9.73
N CYS A 28 -16.99 15.24 10.05
CA CYS A 28 -18.37 15.72 10.09
C CYS A 28 -18.59 16.75 11.24
N LEU A 29 -17.98 16.56 12.40
CA LEU A 29 -18.04 17.54 13.51
C LEU A 29 -17.42 18.87 13.08
N GLN A 30 -16.22 18.86 12.49
CA GLN A 30 -15.60 20.08 11.95
C GLN A 30 -16.50 20.77 10.93
N PHE A 31 -17.11 20.03 10.01
CA PHE A 31 -18.03 20.60 9.02
C PHE A 31 -19.31 21.18 9.66
N ILE A 32 -19.83 20.56 10.73
CA ILE A 32 -20.98 21.08 11.49
C ILE A 32 -20.62 22.42 12.14
N ASP A 33 -19.45 22.52 12.78
CA ASP A 33 -19.01 23.76 13.43
C ASP A 33 -18.85 24.90 12.42
N ILE A 34 -18.28 24.61 11.24
CA ILE A 34 -18.21 25.59 10.15
C ILE A 34 -19.61 25.97 9.64
N TRP A 35 -20.52 24.99 9.49
CA TRP A 35 -21.88 25.22 9.01
C TRP A 35 -22.71 26.06 10.00
N GLU A 36 -22.51 25.86 11.28
CA GLU A 36 -23.20 26.56 12.37
C GLU A 36 -22.51 27.90 12.75
N ASP A 37 -21.52 28.32 11.96
CA ASP A 37 -20.75 29.58 12.15
C ASP A 37 -19.99 29.65 13.48
N LYS A 38 -19.47 28.50 13.94
CA LYS A 38 -18.69 28.36 15.18
C LYS A 38 -17.17 28.28 14.94
N ASP A 39 -16.75 28.15 13.69
CA ASP A 39 -15.33 28.08 13.31
C ASP A 39 -14.77 29.49 13.10
N ASP A 40 -13.61 29.78 13.67
CA ASP A 40 -12.99 31.11 13.62
C ASP A 40 -12.30 31.40 12.26
N ILE A 41 -11.95 30.36 11.50
CA ILE A 41 -11.16 30.48 10.27
C ILE A 41 -12.06 30.40 9.03
N SER A 42 -13.07 29.56 9.06
CA SER A 42 -13.85 29.17 7.87
C SER A 42 -15.33 29.44 8.04
N ILE A 43 -15.99 29.67 6.91
CA ILE A 43 -17.46 29.80 6.82
C ILE A 43 -17.99 29.07 5.59
N ILE A 44 -19.30 28.84 5.54
CA ILE A 44 -19.97 28.30 4.36
C ILE A 44 -20.43 29.41 3.40
N ASP A 45 -19.98 29.36 2.15
CA ASP A 45 -20.57 30.15 1.06
C ASP A 45 -21.88 29.51 0.58
N HIS A 46 -22.99 29.87 1.23
CA HIS A 46 -24.32 29.39 0.87
C HIS A 46 -24.76 29.80 -0.55
N LYS A 47 -24.24 30.91 -1.11
CA LYS A 47 -24.54 31.33 -2.48
C LYS A 47 -23.90 30.36 -3.47
N LYS A 48 -22.66 30.01 -3.24
CA LYS A 48 -21.92 29.01 -4.05
C LYS A 48 -22.55 27.62 -3.93
N ALA A 49 -22.93 27.19 -2.71
CA ALA A 49 -23.62 25.91 -2.48
C ALA A 49 -24.94 25.83 -3.27
N ASN A 50 -25.73 26.90 -3.26
CA ASN A 50 -26.97 26.97 -4.05
C ASN A 50 -26.70 26.94 -5.56
N LYS A 51 -25.62 27.57 -6.01
CA LYS A 51 -25.21 27.54 -7.43
C LYS A 51 -24.81 26.12 -7.86
N ILE A 52 -24.05 25.39 -7.03
CA ILE A 52 -23.70 23.99 -7.25
C ILE A 52 -24.97 23.13 -7.31
N TYR A 53 -25.88 23.30 -6.36
CA TYR A 53 -27.15 22.59 -6.35
C TYR A 53 -27.94 22.78 -7.66
N LYS A 54 -28.09 24.04 -8.11
CA LYS A 54 -28.78 24.34 -9.36
C LYS A 54 -28.07 23.73 -10.58
N LEU A 55 -26.74 23.71 -10.57
CA LEU A 55 -25.95 23.08 -11.64
C LEU A 55 -26.18 21.56 -11.66
N LEU A 56 -26.14 20.90 -10.50
CA LEU A 56 -26.39 19.46 -10.39
C LEU A 56 -27.81 19.08 -10.81
N GLN A 57 -28.81 19.97 -10.67
CA GLN A 57 -30.16 19.76 -11.21
C GLN A 57 -30.21 19.60 -12.73
N LEU A 58 -29.23 20.20 -13.44
CA LEU A 58 -29.13 20.17 -14.90
C LEU A 58 -28.35 18.94 -15.41
N ILE A 59 -27.73 18.16 -14.51
CA ILE A 59 -26.97 16.95 -14.85
C ILE A 59 -27.89 15.75 -14.67
N ASN A 60 -27.99 14.91 -15.69
CA ASN A 60 -28.81 13.71 -15.68
C ASN A 60 -27.98 12.46 -15.44
N VAL A 61 -28.54 11.49 -14.71
CA VAL A 61 -27.96 10.17 -14.45
C VAL A 61 -27.80 9.43 -15.77
N PRO A 62 -26.60 8.96 -16.13
CA PRO A 62 -26.37 8.30 -17.43
C PRO A 62 -26.80 6.84 -17.47
N LYS A 63 -26.78 6.12 -16.33
CA LYS A 63 -27.04 4.66 -16.27
C LYS A 63 -27.73 4.25 -14.97
N GLY A 64 -28.45 3.16 -14.99
CA GLY A 64 -29.12 2.56 -13.82
C GLY A 64 -30.54 3.06 -13.63
N ASP A 65 -31.14 2.80 -12.47
CA ASP A 65 -32.55 3.05 -12.16
C ASP A 65 -32.98 4.52 -12.24
N GLY A 66 -32.01 5.44 -12.16
CA GLY A 66 -32.24 6.88 -12.28
C GLY A 66 -31.96 7.46 -13.66
N THR A 67 -31.70 6.64 -14.69
CA THR A 67 -31.31 7.10 -16.04
C THR A 67 -32.24 8.20 -16.57
N GLY A 68 -31.66 9.30 -17.02
CA GLY A 68 -32.38 10.47 -17.55
C GLY A 68 -32.96 11.41 -16.48
N LYS A 69 -33.00 11.01 -15.20
CA LYS A 69 -33.42 11.89 -14.09
C LYS A 69 -32.24 12.71 -13.59
N SER A 70 -32.52 13.83 -12.94
CA SER A 70 -31.48 14.67 -12.35
C SER A 70 -30.71 13.92 -11.27
N VAL A 71 -29.36 14.09 -11.27
CA VAL A 71 -28.45 13.45 -10.28
C VAL A 71 -28.77 13.84 -8.83
N VAL A 72 -29.39 14.99 -8.58
CA VAL A 72 -29.76 15.43 -7.22
C VAL A 72 -30.72 14.47 -6.52
N ASN A 73 -31.42 13.64 -7.27
CA ASN A 73 -32.38 12.66 -6.74
C ASN A 73 -31.69 11.33 -6.35
N SER A 74 -30.51 11.05 -6.87
CA SER A 74 -29.79 9.81 -6.67
C SER A 74 -28.54 9.96 -5.77
N LEU A 75 -28.11 11.19 -5.46
CA LEU A 75 -26.97 11.44 -4.60
C LEU A 75 -27.30 11.12 -3.15
N THR A 76 -26.44 10.32 -2.53
CA THR A 76 -26.48 9.96 -1.10
C THR A 76 -25.83 11.03 -0.23
N GLY A 77 -25.98 10.93 1.09
CA GLY A 77 -25.54 11.95 2.03
C GLY A 77 -24.03 12.26 1.96
N PHE A 78 -23.17 11.23 1.93
CA PHE A 78 -21.73 11.44 1.85
C PHE A 78 -21.28 12.05 0.49
N GLN A 79 -21.98 11.73 -0.58
CA GLN A 79 -21.70 12.33 -1.90
C GLN A 79 -22.05 13.82 -1.92
N TRP A 80 -23.16 14.20 -1.26
CA TRP A 80 -23.48 15.61 -1.05
C TRP A 80 -22.40 16.33 -0.25
N LEU A 81 -21.86 15.68 0.79
CA LEU A 81 -20.78 16.26 1.60
C LEU A 81 -19.54 16.52 0.73
N LEU A 82 -19.12 15.54 -0.10
CA LEU A 82 -18.00 15.67 -1.05
C LEU A 82 -18.23 16.77 -2.11
N LEU A 83 -19.47 17.02 -2.50
CA LEU A 83 -19.82 18.03 -3.50
C LEU A 83 -20.00 19.45 -2.91
N ILE A 84 -20.17 19.57 -1.60
CA ILE A 84 -20.42 20.86 -0.95
C ILE A 84 -19.21 21.33 -0.14
N ALA A 85 -18.67 20.50 0.77
CA ALA A 85 -17.64 20.93 1.70
C ALA A 85 -16.40 21.50 0.99
N PRO A 86 -15.74 20.79 0.04
CA PRO A 86 -14.50 21.28 -0.54
C PRO A 86 -14.63 22.54 -1.40
N PHE A 87 -15.85 22.87 -1.83
CA PHE A 87 -16.08 24.00 -2.71
C PHE A 87 -16.68 25.22 -2.01
N CYS A 88 -17.44 24.98 -0.95
CA CYS A 88 -18.24 26.00 -0.30
C CYS A 88 -17.71 26.41 1.06
N VAL A 89 -16.76 25.66 1.64
CA VAL A 89 -16.01 26.11 2.79
C VAL A 89 -14.92 27.08 2.31
N VAL A 90 -15.00 28.32 2.79
CA VAL A 90 -14.12 29.42 2.37
C VAL A 90 -13.56 30.12 3.61
N HIS A 91 -12.43 30.81 3.45
CA HIS A 91 -11.88 31.62 4.52
C HIS A 91 -12.83 32.74 4.91
N ARG A 92 -12.94 33.02 6.21
CA ARG A 92 -13.83 34.04 6.77
C ARG A 92 -13.46 35.45 6.32
N ASP A 93 -12.17 35.75 6.22
CA ASP A 93 -11.58 37.02 5.81
C ASP A 93 -11.45 37.15 4.28
N ASP A 94 -11.50 36.07 3.53
CA ASP A 94 -11.46 36.10 2.07
C ASP A 94 -12.36 35.01 1.45
N ASN A 95 -13.62 35.33 1.27
CA ASN A 95 -14.62 34.42 0.70
C ASN A 95 -14.30 33.96 -0.74
N SER A 96 -13.28 34.54 -1.40
CA SER A 96 -12.83 34.11 -2.71
C SER A 96 -11.80 32.97 -2.62
N LYS A 97 -11.29 32.66 -1.40
CA LYS A 97 -10.31 31.61 -1.14
C LYS A 97 -10.99 30.41 -0.48
N ARG A 98 -10.83 29.21 -1.09
CA ARG A 98 -11.26 27.96 -0.46
C ARG A 98 -10.37 27.65 0.73
N THR A 99 -10.96 27.10 1.79
CA THR A 99 -10.19 26.55 2.91
C THR A 99 -9.50 25.26 2.50
N TYR A 100 -10.22 24.34 1.85
CA TYR A 100 -9.67 23.05 1.48
C TYR A 100 -8.91 23.11 0.15
N GLU A 101 -7.64 22.69 0.19
CA GLU A 101 -6.76 22.58 -0.95
C GLU A 101 -6.57 21.10 -1.37
N GLN A 102 -6.93 20.16 -0.48
CA GLN A 102 -6.89 18.72 -0.75
C GLN A 102 -8.14 18.01 -0.23
N ILE A 103 -8.62 17.06 -1.03
CA ILE A 103 -9.65 16.07 -0.64
C ILE A 103 -8.96 14.71 -0.57
N LEU A 104 -9.15 13.96 0.51
CA LEU A 104 -8.79 12.56 0.61
C LEU A 104 -10.05 11.72 0.82
N LEU A 105 -10.32 10.79 -0.09
CA LEU A 105 -11.40 9.83 0.04
C LEU A 105 -10.85 8.40 0.04
N GLU A 106 -10.87 7.78 1.19
CA GLU A 106 -10.71 6.34 1.35
C GLU A 106 -12.08 5.69 1.41
N ILE A 107 -12.37 4.79 0.48
CA ILE A 107 -13.68 4.13 0.41
C ILE A 107 -13.58 2.80 -0.34
N ALA A 108 -14.32 1.77 0.10
CA ALA A 108 -14.30 0.46 -0.53
C ALA A 108 -14.79 0.48 -1.99
N ARG A 109 -14.50 -0.59 -2.74
CA ARG A 109 -14.94 -0.73 -4.13
C ARG A 109 -16.46 -0.68 -4.24
N LYS A 110 -16.96 -0.22 -5.41
CA LYS A 110 -18.38 -0.12 -5.76
C LYS A 110 -19.17 0.95 -5.00
N ASN A 111 -18.50 1.87 -4.30
CA ASN A 111 -19.12 3.04 -3.66
C ASN A 111 -19.20 4.28 -4.58
N ALA A 112 -19.25 4.08 -5.89
CA ALA A 112 -19.45 5.13 -6.89
C ALA A 112 -18.37 6.24 -6.91
N LYS A 113 -17.08 5.90 -6.63
CA LYS A 113 -15.95 6.85 -6.68
C LYS A 113 -15.91 7.62 -8.01
N SER A 114 -15.79 6.90 -9.14
CA SER A 114 -15.68 7.52 -10.47
C SER A 114 -16.91 8.37 -10.82
N TYR A 115 -18.10 7.99 -10.34
CA TYR A 115 -19.32 8.77 -10.52
C TYR A 115 -19.24 10.14 -9.83
N VAL A 116 -18.85 10.17 -8.56
CA VAL A 116 -18.73 11.44 -7.82
C VAL A 116 -17.54 12.26 -8.30
N SER A 117 -16.42 11.62 -8.67
CA SER A 117 -15.27 12.30 -9.27
C SER A 117 -15.64 13.03 -10.58
N ALA A 118 -16.40 12.36 -11.44
CA ALA A 118 -16.86 12.96 -12.68
C ALA A 118 -17.78 14.17 -12.44
N LEU A 119 -18.67 14.10 -11.45
CA LEU A 119 -19.50 15.24 -11.06
C LEU A 119 -18.67 16.40 -10.51
N ILE A 120 -17.70 16.12 -9.65
CA ILE A 120 -16.75 17.11 -9.12
C ILE A 120 -16.02 17.80 -10.28
N CYS A 121 -15.45 17.04 -11.21
CA CYS A 121 -14.73 17.60 -12.37
C CYS A 121 -15.65 18.47 -13.27
N LEU A 122 -16.88 18.03 -13.54
CA LEU A 122 -17.84 18.82 -14.33
C LEU A 122 -18.22 20.14 -13.62
N VAL A 123 -18.44 20.09 -12.30
CA VAL A 123 -18.72 21.29 -11.49
C VAL A 123 -17.53 22.25 -11.53
N LEU A 124 -16.31 21.76 -11.35
CA LEU A 124 -15.08 22.55 -11.42
C LEU A 124 -14.91 23.21 -12.79
N MET A 125 -15.10 22.46 -13.89
CA MET A 125 -14.96 23.02 -15.24
C MET A 125 -15.89 24.19 -15.53
N ILE A 126 -17.03 24.26 -14.83
CA ILE A 126 -18.02 25.33 -15.01
C ILE A 126 -17.79 26.49 -14.04
N LEU A 127 -17.34 26.21 -12.81
CA LEU A 127 -17.27 27.20 -11.73
C LEU A 127 -15.90 27.86 -11.55
N GLU A 128 -14.83 27.18 -11.96
CA GLU A 128 -13.47 27.72 -11.87
C GLU A 128 -13.21 28.82 -12.92
N PRO A 129 -12.16 29.63 -12.74
CA PRO A 129 -11.80 30.71 -13.67
C PRO A 129 -11.65 30.20 -15.11
N LYS A 130 -11.78 31.13 -16.07
CA LYS A 130 -11.55 30.83 -17.50
C LYS A 130 -10.14 30.28 -17.70
N PHE A 131 -10.00 29.34 -18.66
CA PHE A 131 -8.77 28.69 -19.06
C PHE A 131 -8.17 27.77 -17.98
N SER A 132 -8.96 27.34 -17.00
CA SER A 132 -8.53 26.36 -15.99
C SER A 132 -8.23 25.01 -16.63
N ARG A 133 -7.20 24.34 -16.11
CA ARG A 133 -6.77 23.02 -16.56
C ARG A 133 -6.96 21.98 -15.45
N PHE A 134 -7.52 20.84 -15.82
CA PHE A 134 -7.84 19.73 -14.92
C PHE A 134 -7.20 18.45 -15.43
N PHE A 135 -6.58 17.70 -14.53
CA PHE A 135 -5.87 16.47 -14.89
C PHE A 135 -6.31 15.32 -13.99
N THR A 136 -6.24 14.10 -14.54
CA THR A 136 -6.32 12.87 -13.73
C THR A 136 -5.04 12.08 -13.90
N VAL A 137 -4.47 11.64 -12.79
CA VAL A 137 -3.36 10.69 -12.71
C VAL A 137 -3.84 9.40 -12.05
N ALA A 138 -3.40 8.25 -12.54
CA ALA A 138 -3.76 6.92 -12.03
C ALA A 138 -2.62 5.93 -12.37
N PRO A 139 -2.57 4.74 -11.75
CA PRO A 139 -1.53 3.73 -12.02
C PRO A 139 -1.41 3.32 -13.50
N THR A 140 -2.50 3.42 -14.25
CA THR A 140 -2.51 3.15 -15.70
C THR A 140 -3.32 4.20 -16.45
N GLY A 141 -2.99 4.42 -17.73
CA GLY A 141 -3.77 5.31 -18.60
C GLY A 141 -5.22 4.86 -18.78
N ALA A 142 -5.50 3.56 -18.70
CA ALA A 142 -6.87 3.02 -18.74
C ALA A 142 -7.69 3.46 -17.51
N LEU A 143 -7.11 3.41 -16.30
CA LEU A 143 -7.75 3.87 -15.07
C LEU A 143 -7.95 5.39 -15.08
N ALA A 144 -6.95 6.17 -15.52
CA ALA A 144 -7.10 7.63 -15.64
C ALA A 144 -8.25 8.03 -16.58
N ARG A 145 -8.56 7.19 -17.58
CA ARG A 145 -9.67 7.43 -18.51
C ARG A 145 -11.04 7.02 -17.99
N GLU A 146 -11.14 6.37 -16.82
CA GLU A 146 -12.44 5.94 -16.29
C GLU A 146 -13.32 7.13 -15.89
N THR A 147 -12.79 8.09 -15.13
CA THR A 147 -13.49 9.35 -14.80
C THR A 147 -13.81 10.15 -16.06
N PHE A 148 -12.88 10.20 -17.03
CA PHE A 148 -13.09 10.86 -18.32
C PHE A 148 -14.27 10.24 -19.11
N ARG A 149 -14.41 8.91 -19.13
CA ARG A 149 -15.53 8.20 -19.76
C ARG A 149 -16.84 8.55 -19.07
N GLN A 150 -16.83 8.52 -17.74
CA GLN A 150 -18.01 8.84 -16.93
C GLN A 150 -18.46 10.30 -17.15
N MET A 151 -17.52 11.26 -17.25
CA MET A 151 -17.85 12.66 -17.60
C MET A 151 -18.54 12.76 -18.96
N LYS A 152 -18.03 12.05 -19.99
CA LYS A 152 -18.67 12.02 -21.33
C LYS A 152 -20.09 11.48 -21.28
N GLU A 153 -20.33 10.43 -20.48
CA GLU A 153 -21.66 9.85 -20.31
C GLU A 153 -22.62 10.85 -19.67
N PHE A 154 -22.21 11.58 -18.63
CA PHE A 154 -23.01 12.67 -18.04
C PHE A 154 -23.34 13.76 -19.04
N VAL A 155 -22.34 14.24 -19.78
CA VAL A 155 -22.53 15.31 -20.77
C VAL A 155 -23.51 14.88 -21.87
N ASN A 156 -23.36 13.65 -22.40
CA ASN A 156 -24.22 13.13 -23.44
C ASN A 156 -25.68 12.95 -22.97
N MET A 157 -25.87 12.54 -21.69
CA MET A 157 -27.21 12.35 -21.12
C MET A 157 -27.86 13.66 -20.70
N SER A 158 -27.10 14.76 -20.59
CA SER A 158 -27.59 16.04 -20.04
C SER A 158 -27.73 17.09 -21.14
N PRO A 159 -28.94 17.37 -21.67
CA PRO A 159 -29.15 18.34 -22.76
C PRO A 159 -28.63 19.76 -22.47
N ALA A 160 -28.67 20.16 -21.19
CA ALA A 160 -28.14 21.44 -20.75
C ALA A 160 -26.60 21.50 -20.86
N LEU A 161 -25.91 20.39 -20.59
CA LEU A 161 -24.45 20.33 -20.64
C LEU A 161 -23.92 20.10 -22.06
N SER A 162 -24.58 19.26 -22.85
CA SER A 162 -24.11 18.88 -24.18
C SER A 162 -23.86 20.08 -25.12
N LYS A 163 -24.59 21.19 -24.91
CA LYS A 163 -24.42 22.44 -25.67
C LYS A 163 -23.13 23.19 -25.33
N HIS A 164 -22.57 22.92 -24.13
CA HIS A 164 -21.46 23.70 -23.57
C HIS A 164 -20.19 22.87 -23.39
N PHE A 165 -20.19 21.61 -23.81
CA PHE A 165 -19.02 20.74 -23.72
C PHE A 165 -18.64 20.15 -25.07
N LYS A 166 -17.37 20.27 -25.44
CA LYS A 166 -16.79 19.59 -26.61
C LYS A 166 -16.07 18.32 -26.14
N LEU A 167 -16.62 17.16 -26.50
CA LEU A 167 -16.07 15.85 -26.17
C LEU A 167 -15.11 15.41 -27.29
N ARG A 168 -13.81 15.44 -27.03
CA ARG A 168 -12.78 14.97 -27.96
C ARG A 168 -12.26 13.58 -27.54
N ARG A 169 -11.37 13.01 -28.35
CA ARG A 169 -10.74 11.73 -28.06
C ARG A 169 -9.95 11.77 -26.75
N ASP A 170 -9.14 12.79 -26.54
CA ASP A 170 -8.16 12.87 -25.47
C ASP A 170 -8.40 13.99 -24.45
N ASN A 171 -9.40 14.85 -24.67
CA ASN A 171 -9.78 15.90 -23.74
C ASN A 171 -11.29 16.21 -23.77
N ILE A 172 -11.75 16.88 -22.73
CA ILE A 172 -13.08 17.52 -22.65
C ILE A 172 -12.87 19.01 -22.46
N ILE A 173 -13.58 19.84 -23.24
CA ILE A 173 -13.50 21.30 -23.15
C ILE A 173 -14.87 21.86 -22.78
N CYS A 174 -14.94 22.65 -21.70
CA CYS A 174 -16.09 23.48 -21.39
C CYS A 174 -16.01 24.80 -22.15
N THR A 175 -16.94 25.06 -23.04
CA THR A 175 -16.93 26.28 -23.89
C THR A 175 -17.31 27.56 -23.14
N LEU A 176 -17.99 27.43 -21.98
CA LEU A 176 -18.37 28.59 -21.14
C LEU A 176 -17.14 29.23 -20.48
N THR A 177 -16.18 28.45 -20.08
CA THR A 177 -14.99 28.86 -19.35
C THR A 177 -13.71 28.68 -20.15
N SER A 178 -13.76 28.03 -21.32
CA SER A 178 -12.60 27.58 -22.07
C SER A 178 -11.65 26.67 -21.23
N SER A 179 -12.20 26.03 -20.22
CA SER A 179 -11.44 25.09 -19.38
C SER A 179 -11.33 23.72 -20.03
N GLU A 180 -10.26 23.00 -19.68
CA GLU A 180 -9.90 21.74 -20.29
C GLU A 180 -9.65 20.67 -19.23
N TYR A 181 -10.19 19.46 -19.45
CA TYR A 181 -9.89 18.27 -18.68
C TYR A 181 -9.14 17.24 -19.54
N VAL A 182 -8.01 16.71 -19.00
CA VAL A 182 -7.12 15.75 -19.69
C VAL A 182 -6.74 14.61 -18.77
N PRO A 183 -7.10 13.34 -19.09
CA PRO A 183 -6.53 12.18 -18.40
C PRO A 183 -5.07 11.98 -18.83
N LEU A 184 -4.17 11.87 -17.87
CA LEU A 184 -2.73 11.68 -18.13
C LEU A 184 -2.38 10.19 -18.14
N ASN A 185 -1.43 9.82 -18.97
CA ASN A 185 -0.81 8.50 -18.89
C ASN A 185 0.14 8.46 -17.68
N TYR A 186 0.21 7.30 -17.04
CA TYR A 186 1.17 7.09 -15.95
C TYR A 186 2.61 7.32 -16.42
N SER A 187 3.37 8.01 -15.59
CA SER A 187 4.80 8.21 -15.77
C SER A 187 5.45 8.40 -14.40
N THR A 188 6.70 8.01 -14.27
CA THR A 188 7.55 8.20 -13.09
C THR A 188 8.47 9.42 -13.18
N SER A 189 8.45 10.17 -14.30
CA SER A 189 9.40 11.27 -14.53
C SER A 189 8.97 12.35 -15.53
N THR A 190 7.79 12.28 -16.13
CA THR A 190 7.41 13.19 -17.24
C THR A 190 6.11 13.98 -17.00
N LEU A 191 5.67 14.07 -15.75
CA LEU A 191 4.45 14.81 -15.39
C LEU A 191 4.71 16.27 -15.02
N ASP A 192 5.97 16.67 -14.86
CA ASP A 192 6.36 18.04 -14.55
C ASP A 192 5.95 19.03 -15.64
N GLY A 193 5.86 20.33 -15.29
CA GLY A 193 5.47 21.40 -16.20
C GLY A 193 3.96 21.47 -16.47
N LYS A 194 3.13 20.67 -15.81
CA LYS A 194 1.67 20.86 -15.80
C LYS A 194 1.31 21.96 -14.81
N LEU A 195 0.23 22.70 -15.12
CA LEU A 195 -0.31 23.76 -14.25
C LEU A 195 -1.77 23.40 -13.92
N PRO A 196 -2.02 22.47 -13.00
CA PRO A 196 -3.37 22.05 -12.67
C PRO A 196 -4.08 23.05 -11.75
N ASN A 197 -5.25 23.55 -12.16
CA ASN A 197 -6.17 24.23 -11.24
C ASN A 197 -6.80 23.24 -10.26
N ALA A 198 -7.13 22.05 -10.78
CA ALA A 198 -7.39 20.89 -9.93
C ALA A 198 -6.89 19.60 -10.60
N TRP A 199 -6.62 18.62 -9.77
CA TRP A 199 -6.18 17.30 -10.25
C TRP A 199 -6.81 16.17 -9.42
N LEU A 200 -6.99 15.02 -10.05
CA LEU A 200 -7.53 13.81 -9.45
C LEU A 200 -6.46 12.71 -9.49
N GLY A 201 -6.07 12.21 -8.32
CA GLY A 201 -5.35 10.95 -8.16
C GLY A 201 -6.36 9.84 -7.92
N ASP A 202 -6.55 8.96 -8.91
CA ASP A 202 -7.47 7.83 -8.81
C ASP A 202 -6.70 6.53 -8.61
N GLU A 203 -7.22 5.64 -7.74
CA GLU A 203 -6.59 4.36 -7.35
C GLU A 203 -5.13 4.53 -6.87
N VAL A 204 -4.88 5.56 -6.06
CA VAL A 204 -3.55 5.94 -5.57
C VAL A 204 -2.87 4.84 -4.77
N GLY A 205 -3.63 3.97 -4.09
CA GLY A 205 -3.08 2.80 -3.39
C GLY A 205 -2.35 1.78 -4.28
N ALA A 206 -2.53 1.87 -5.60
CA ALA A 206 -1.80 1.04 -6.57
C ALA A 206 -0.61 1.77 -7.24
N LEU A 207 -0.32 3.02 -6.88
CA LEU A 207 0.84 3.74 -7.38
C LEU A 207 2.12 3.18 -6.74
N PRO A 208 3.17 2.92 -7.52
CA PRO A 208 4.45 2.42 -6.99
C PRO A 208 5.29 3.51 -6.30
N CYS A 209 4.96 4.80 -6.49
CA CYS A 209 5.66 5.93 -5.87
C CYS A 209 4.77 7.18 -5.83
N SER A 210 5.15 8.17 -5.00
CA SER A 210 4.43 9.45 -4.82
C SER A 210 4.59 10.43 -5.99
N TYR A 211 5.58 10.26 -6.87
CA TYR A 211 5.93 11.22 -7.92
C TYR A 211 4.72 11.79 -8.70
N PRO A 212 3.71 10.99 -9.14
CA PRO A 212 2.57 11.56 -9.86
C PRO A 212 1.76 12.59 -9.06
N LEU A 213 1.66 12.40 -7.74
CA LEU A 213 0.96 13.33 -6.83
C LEU A 213 1.82 14.58 -6.60
N ASP A 214 3.12 14.39 -6.38
CA ASP A 214 4.07 15.46 -6.10
C ASP A 214 4.23 16.40 -7.30
N ALA A 215 4.27 15.85 -8.52
CA ALA A 215 4.28 16.62 -9.75
C ALA A 215 3.01 17.48 -9.92
N MET A 216 1.83 16.96 -9.55
CA MET A 216 0.58 17.73 -9.61
C MET A 216 0.52 18.80 -8.52
N ARG A 217 0.97 18.51 -7.29
CA ARG A 217 1.03 19.47 -6.18
C ARG A 217 1.98 20.63 -6.50
N SER A 218 3.19 20.32 -6.93
CA SER A 218 4.21 21.34 -7.27
C SER A 218 3.75 22.24 -8.43
N GLY A 219 3.09 21.66 -9.44
CA GLY A 219 2.53 22.42 -10.55
C GLY A 219 1.42 23.40 -10.17
N SER A 220 0.75 23.21 -9.03
CA SER A 220 -0.38 24.05 -8.57
C SER A 220 0.00 25.09 -7.51
N VAL A 221 1.24 25.13 -7.04
CA VAL A 221 1.68 25.95 -5.88
C VAL A 221 1.29 27.42 -5.98
N LEU A 222 1.39 28.02 -7.16
CA LEU A 222 1.11 29.46 -7.35
C LEU A 222 -0.38 29.80 -7.49
N LEU A 223 -1.27 28.81 -7.51
CA LEU A 223 -2.70 29.04 -7.70
C LEU A 223 -3.40 29.31 -6.37
N LYS A 224 -4.21 30.37 -6.31
CA LYS A 224 -4.98 30.76 -5.11
C LYS A 224 -5.95 29.67 -4.66
N ASN A 225 -6.63 29.03 -5.60
CA ASN A 225 -7.68 28.02 -5.38
C ASN A 225 -7.31 26.67 -6.00
N LYS A 226 -6.08 26.20 -5.75
CA LYS A 226 -5.67 24.84 -6.14
C LYS A 226 -6.51 23.79 -5.43
N LEU A 227 -6.69 22.63 -6.06
CA LEU A 227 -7.40 21.50 -5.45
C LEU A 227 -6.81 20.17 -5.91
N GLY A 228 -6.24 19.41 -4.98
CA GLY A 228 -5.89 18.01 -5.18
C GLY A 228 -7.02 17.12 -4.68
N ILE A 229 -7.36 16.08 -5.43
CA ILE A 229 -8.38 15.10 -5.06
C ILE A 229 -7.73 13.72 -5.11
N ILE A 230 -7.61 13.05 -3.98
CA ILE A 230 -7.02 11.73 -3.87
C ILE A 230 -8.11 10.74 -3.48
N MET A 231 -8.32 9.72 -4.30
CA MET A 231 -9.33 8.71 -4.05
C MET A 231 -8.79 7.32 -4.31
N SER A 232 -8.97 6.40 -3.35
CA SER A 232 -8.60 5.01 -3.53
C SER A 232 -9.37 4.08 -2.60
N THR A 233 -9.32 2.78 -2.90
CA THR A 233 -9.52 1.71 -1.93
C THR A 233 -8.17 1.36 -1.32
N LYS A 234 -8.16 0.62 -0.20
CA LYS A 234 -6.92 0.00 0.30
C LYS A 234 -6.39 -1.07 -0.67
N TYR A 235 -5.08 -1.28 -0.59
CA TYR A 235 -4.35 -2.31 -1.31
C TYR A 235 -3.66 -3.24 -0.31
N HIS A 236 -3.12 -4.37 -0.78
CA HIS A 236 -2.53 -5.39 0.11
C HIS A 236 -1.22 -4.93 0.76
N SER A 237 -0.48 -4.00 0.13
CA SER A 237 0.71 -3.41 0.71
C SER A 237 0.35 -2.18 1.54
N VAL A 238 1.00 -2.03 2.70
CA VAL A 238 1.00 -0.80 3.50
C VAL A 238 2.01 0.23 2.97
N ASP A 239 2.98 -0.19 2.16
CA ASP A 239 4.00 0.67 1.58
C ASP A 239 3.52 1.20 0.23
N ASN A 240 2.66 2.20 0.28
CA ASN A 240 2.18 2.90 -0.91
C ASN A 240 1.83 4.35 -0.54
N PRO A 241 1.83 5.29 -1.52
CA PRO A 241 1.56 6.70 -1.26
C PRO A 241 0.20 6.99 -0.61
N PHE A 242 -0.79 6.13 -0.82
CA PHE A 242 -2.12 6.34 -0.26
C PHE A 242 -2.16 6.13 1.26
N GLU A 243 -1.43 5.14 1.78
CA GLU A 243 -1.35 4.91 3.23
C GLU A 243 -0.61 6.05 3.95
N GLU A 244 0.38 6.67 3.30
CA GLU A 244 1.05 7.87 3.82
C GLU A 244 0.07 9.04 3.93
N GLU A 245 -0.76 9.28 2.92
CA GLU A 245 -1.81 10.30 2.91
C GLU A 245 -2.90 10.03 3.98
N ILE A 246 -3.32 8.77 4.13
CA ILE A 246 -4.26 8.36 5.18
C ILE A 246 -3.68 8.64 6.56
N GLN A 247 -2.43 8.24 6.81
CA GLN A 247 -1.80 8.44 8.12
C GLN A 247 -1.64 9.93 8.44
N TYR A 248 -1.25 10.75 7.47
CA TYR A 248 -1.19 12.20 7.64
C TYR A 248 -2.57 12.78 7.98
N SER A 249 -3.61 12.38 7.26
CA SER A 249 -4.99 12.83 7.51
C SER A 249 -5.51 12.40 8.89
N LYS A 250 -5.17 11.20 9.35
CA LYS A 250 -5.50 10.76 10.72
C LYS A 250 -4.85 11.66 11.77
N ASN A 251 -3.57 12.00 11.58
CA ASN A 251 -2.86 12.90 12.51
C ASN A 251 -3.49 14.29 12.55
N VAL A 252 -3.97 14.81 11.40
CA VAL A 252 -4.73 16.07 11.34
C VAL A 252 -6.05 15.95 12.09
N LEU A 253 -6.84 14.92 11.84
CA LEU A 253 -8.13 14.69 12.47
C LEU A 253 -8.02 14.36 13.98
N ASP A 254 -6.86 13.85 14.42
CA ASP A 254 -6.54 13.61 15.84
C ASP A 254 -5.99 14.87 16.54
N GLY A 255 -5.75 15.96 15.80
CA GLY A 255 -5.19 17.21 16.33
C GLY A 255 -3.69 17.14 16.64
N ILE A 256 -2.98 16.13 16.14
CA ILE A 256 -1.52 16.00 16.28
C ILE A 256 -0.80 16.95 15.31
N VAL A 257 -1.39 17.19 14.15
CA VAL A 257 -0.89 18.11 13.12
C VAL A 257 -1.95 19.16 12.86
N GLU A 258 -1.57 20.43 12.88
CA GLU A 258 -2.44 21.55 12.51
C GLU A 258 -2.41 21.75 10.99
N ASP A 259 -3.45 21.31 10.30
CA ASP A 259 -3.64 21.56 8.87
C ASP A 259 -5.13 21.67 8.55
N THR A 260 -5.60 22.88 8.32
CA THR A 260 -7.00 23.18 7.99
C THR A 260 -7.30 23.01 6.49
N THR A 261 -6.30 22.74 5.67
CA THR A 261 -6.42 22.70 4.21
C THR A 261 -6.86 21.35 3.64
N ILE A 262 -6.93 20.32 4.50
CA ILE A 262 -7.29 18.95 4.10
C ILE A 262 -8.71 18.61 4.54
N PHE A 263 -9.50 18.10 3.60
CA PHE A 263 -10.80 17.48 3.84
C PHE A 263 -10.71 15.98 3.63
N SER A 264 -10.96 15.17 4.68
CA SER A 264 -10.73 13.72 4.63
C SER A 264 -11.97 12.92 5.00
N LEU A 265 -12.38 12.00 4.16
CA LEU A 265 -13.39 10.99 4.48
C LEU A 265 -12.74 9.59 4.44
N LEU A 266 -12.45 9.05 5.61
CA LEU A 266 -11.76 7.76 5.78
C LEU A 266 -12.78 6.69 6.17
N TYR A 267 -13.32 5.98 5.17
CA TYR A 267 -14.27 4.89 5.34
C TYR A 267 -13.54 3.56 5.56
N GLU A 268 -12.92 3.44 6.72
CA GLU A 268 -12.29 2.21 7.20
C GLU A 268 -12.94 1.74 8.51
N PRO A 269 -12.95 0.45 8.84
CA PRO A 269 -13.49 -0.05 10.10
C PRO A 269 -12.73 0.48 11.32
N ASP A 270 -13.45 0.87 12.37
CA ASP A 270 -12.86 1.29 13.65
C ASP A 270 -12.14 0.12 14.35
N ASN A 271 -12.62 -1.10 14.14
CA ASN A 271 -12.03 -2.35 14.64
C ASN A 271 -11.69 -3.27 13.46
N PRO A 272 -10.52 -3.11 12.81
CA PRO A 272 -10.12 -3.95 11.68
C PRO A 272 -9.82 -5.41 12.07
N GLU A 273 -9.53 -5.68 13.34
CA GLU A 273 -9.29 -7.03 13.89
C GLU A 273 -10.59 -7.74 14.33
N GLY A 274 -11.74 -7.08 14.19
CA GLY A 274 -13.04 -7.63 14.54
C GLY A 274 -13.44 -8.81 13.66
N ASP A 275 -14.44 -9.57 14.13
CA ASP A 275 -14.98 -10.69 13.35
C ASP A 275 -15.75 -10.22 12.12
N TRP A 276 -15.07 -10.13 11.00
CA TRP A 276 -15.61 -9.70 9.71
C TRP A 276 -16.70 -10.65 9.15
N THR A 277 -16.79 -11.88 9.69
CA THR A 277 -17.76 -12.87 9.23
C THR A 277 -19.17 -12.61 9.75
N THR A 278 -19.27 -12.02 10.94
CA THR A 278 -20.54 -11.74 11.63
C THR A 278 -20.80 -10.25 11.83
N ASP A 279 -19.79 -9.43 12.13
CA ASP A 279 -19.97 -8.00 12.38
C ASP A 279 -20.29 -7.24 11.09
N THR A 280 -21.55 -6.80 10.98
CA THR A 280 -22.01 -6.01 9.85
C THR A 280 -21.53 -4.57 9.86
N ASN A 281 -21.04 -4.04 10.99
CA ASN A 281 -20.54 -2.66 11.06
C ASN A 281 -19.23 -2.52 10.30
N ILE A 282 -18.38 -3.55 10.27
CA ILE A 282 -17.16 -3.58 9.44
C ILE A 282 -17.51 -3.26 7.97
N LEU A 283 -18.56 -3.91 7.43
CA LEU A 283 -19.00 -3.65 6.06
C LEU A 283 -19.63 -2.27 5.89
N LYS A 284 -20.46 -1.82 6.83
CA LYS A 284 -21.15 -0.53 6.75
C LYS A 284 -20.18 0.63 6.83
N GLN A 285 -19.17 0.55 7.71
CA GLN A 285 -18.15 1.58 7.88
C GLN A 285 -17.31 1.78 6.61
N ALA A 286 -17.02 0.70 5.87
CA ALA A 286 -16.28 0.78 4.61
C ALA A 286 -17.15 1.15 3.39
N ASN A 287 -18.48 0.97 3.49
CA ASN A 287 -19.42 1.07 2.36
C ASN A 287 -20.60 2.00 2.64
N PRO A 288 -20.39 3.32 2.71
CA PRO A 288 -21.47 4.27 3.01
C PRO A 288 -22.60 4.25 1.97
N LEU A 289 -22.31 3.94 0.70
CA LEU A 289 -23.36 3.81 -0.32
C LEU A 289 -24.30 2.64 -0.04
N ALA A 290 -23.79 1.52 0.48
CA ALA A 290 -24.60 0.34 0.77
C ALA A 290 -25.59 0.56 1.93
N ILE A 291 -25.40 1.59 2.75
CA ILE A 291 -26.35 1.94 3.82
C ILE A 291 -27.65 2.48 3.23
N GLU A 292 -27.57 3.21 2.11
CA GLU A 292 -28.70 3.84 1.45
C GLU A 292 -29.22 3.04 0.21
N VAL A 293 -28.42 2.05 -0.29
CA VAL A 293 -28.74 1.27 -1.51
C VAL A 293 -28.83 -0.23 -1.19
N PRO A 294 -30.04 -0.77 -0.96
CA PRO A 294 -30.25 -2.16 -0.54
C PRO A 294 -29.64 -3.21 -1.47
N VAL A 295 -29.73 -3.02 -2.79
CA VAL A 295 -29.14 -3.95 -3.78
C VAL A 295 -27.63 -4.08 -3.62
N LEU A 296 -26.93 -2.99 -3.28
CA LEU A 296 -25.50 -3.03 -3.02
C LEU A 296 -25.21 -3.80 -1.72
N TRP A 297 -26.02 -3.59 -0.69
CA TRP A 297 -25.91 -4.31 0.58
C TRP A 297 -26.05 -5.83 0.39
N ASP A 298 -27.09 -6.26 -0.33
CA ASP A 298 -27.33 -7.68 -0.60
C ASP A 298 -26.16 -8.33 -1.36
N ASN A 299 -25.57 -7.61 -2.32
CA ASN A 299 -24.41 -8.08 -3.04
C ASN A 299 -23.14 -8.17 -2.16
N LEU A 300 -22.96 -7.24 -1.24
CA LEU A 300 -21.85 -7.29 -0.27
C LEU A 300 -21.97 -8.51 0.65
N ILE A 301 -23.18 -8.79 1.16
CA ILE A 301 -23.44 -9.97 2.00
C ILE A 301 -23.15 -11.26 1.21
N LYS A 302 -23.62 -11.37 -0.03
CA LYS A 302 -23.32 -12.53 -0.90
C LYS A 302 -21.81 -12.70 -1.11
N THR A 303 -21.07 -11.59 -1.32
CA THR A 303 -19.61 -11.62 -1.53
C THR A 303 -18.90 -12.02 -0.23
N ARG A 304 -19.37 -11.56 0.93
CA ARG A 304 -18.86 -11.96 2.24
C ARG A 304 -19.04 -13.47 2.46
N ASN A 305 -20.24 -13.99 2.25
CA ASN A 305 -20.52 -15.41 2.44
C ASN A 305 -19.64 -16.29 1.53
N LYS A 306 -19.42 -15.83 0.28
CA LYS A 306 -18.45 -16.49 -0.61
C LYS A 306 -17.02 -16.46 -0.07
N ALA A 307 -16.61 -15.37 0.55
CA ALA A 307 -15.26 -15.25 1.11
C ALA A 307 -15.06 -16.08 2.39
N ILE A 308 -16.14 -16.39 3.11
CA ILE A 308 -16.14 -17.33 4.24
C ILE A 308 -15.90 -18.76 3.73
N GLU A 309 -16.63 -19.17 2.70
CA GLU A 309 -16.55 -20.54 2.15
C GLU A 309 -15.30 -20.78 1.30
N LEU A 310 -14.72 -19.73 0.71
CA LEU A 310 -13.56 -19.81 -0.18
C LEU A 310 -12.39 -18.97 0.36
N PRO A 311 -11.49 -19.54 1.20
CA PRO A 311 -10.40 -18.82 1.85
C PRO A 311 -9.50 -18.04 0.88
N ALA A 312 -9.27 -18.53 -0.33
CA ALA A 312 -8.50 -17.83 -1.37
C ALA A 312 -9.08 -16.46 -1.77
N THR A 313 -10.36 -16.20 -1.48
CA THR A 313 -11.01 -14.91 -1.79
C THR A 313 -11.06 -13.96 -0.60
N LYS A 314 -10.72 -14.42 0.61
CA LYS A 314 -10.76 -13.68 1.88
C LYS A 314 -9.97 -12.38 1.80
N SER A 315 -8.69 -12.46 1.45
CA SER A 315 -7.80 -11.29 1.38
C SER A 315 -8.31 -10.21 0.43
N ASN A 316 -8.76 -10.61 -0.77
CA ASN A 316 -9.36 -9.66 -1.72
C ASN A 316 -10.67 -9.05 -1.19
N PHE A 317 -11.49 -9.83 -0.49
CA PHE A 317 -12.73 -9.33 0.12
C PHE A 317 -12.42 -8.30 1.21
N LEU A 318 -11.55 -8.62 2.16
CA LEU A 318 -11.16 -7.71 3.25
C LEU A 318 -10.55 -6.41 2.71
N THR A 319 -9.61 -6.51 1.77
CA THR A 319 -8.94 -5.32 1.24
C THR A 319 -9.88 -4.46 0.37
N LYS A 320 -10.68 -5.06 -0.51
CA LYS A 320 -11.44 -4.32 -1.52
C LYS A 320 -12.86 -3.95 -1.10
N HIS A 321 -13.44 -4.69 -0.14
CA HIS A 321 -14.82 -4.46 0.31
C HIS A 321 -14.92 -4.03 1.78
N CYS A 322 -13.88 -4.26 2.59
CA CYS A 322 -13.86 -3.81 3.98
C CYS A 322 -12.84 -2.71 4.25
N ASN A 323 -11.98 -2.34 3.29
CA ASN A 323 -10.83 -1.44 3.50
C ASN A 323 -9.94 -1.88 4.68
N ILE A 324 -9.73 -3.19 4.82
CA ILE A 324 -8.81 -3.80 5.78
C ILE A 324 -7.61 -4.32 5.02
N ILE A 325 -6.41 -3.85 5.36
CA ILE A 325 -5.19 -4.40 4.77
C ILE A 325 -5.02 -5.81 5.31
N CYS A 326 -5.09 -6.78 4.42
CA CYS A 326 -4.85 -8.17 4.73
C CYS A 326 -3.57 -8.60 4.02
N SER A 327 -2.52 -8.80 4.79
CA SER A 327 -1.26 -9.36 4.30
C SER A 327 -1.37 -10.85 3.99
N ASP A 328 -2.39 -11.50 4.55
CA ASP A 328 -2.71 -12.90 4.32
C ASP A 328 -3.40 -13.11 2.97
N THR A 329 -2.61 -13.16 1.93
CA THR A 329 -2.95 -13.97 0.76
C THR A 329 -2.59 -15.40 1.14
N GLY A 330 -3.46 -16.12 1.81
CA GLY A 330 -3.19 -17.44 2.40
C GLY A 330 -2.59 -18.52 1.48
N ASN A 331 -2.37 -18.21 0.21
CA ASN A 331 -1.65 -19.02 -0.78
C ASN A 331 -0.29 -18.43 -1.20
N GLU A 332 0.08 -17.22 -0.73
CA GLU A 332 1.34 -16.56 -1.12
C GLU A 332 2.34 -16.42 0.04
N ALA A 333 1.92 -16.54 1.29
CA ALA A 333 2.86 -16.59 2.41
C ALA A 333 3.76 -17.83 2.28
N PHE A 334 5.05 -17.64 2.57
CA PHE A 334 5.99 -18.77 2.51
C PHE A 334 5.67 -19.81 3.58
N VAL A 335 5.47 -19.37 4.82
CA VAL A 335 5.19 -20.24 5.98
C VAL A 335 4.39 -19.44 7.00
N ASP A 336 3.64 -20.12 7.88
CA ASP A 336 2.99 -19.43 9.00
C ASP A 336 4.05 -18.95 9.99
N ILE A 337 3.94 -17.68 10.40
CA ILE A 337 4.90 -17.09 11.35
C ILE A 337 4.89 -17.77 12.71
N GLN A 338 3.80 -18.41 13.10
CA GLN A 338 3.72 -19.16 14.36
C GLN A 338 4.58 -20.42 14.30
N ASP A 339 4.63 -21.11 13.15
CA ASP A 339 5.52 -22.26 12.94
C ASP A 339 6.99 -21.83 12.97
N VAL A 340 7.33 -20.67 12.37
CA VAL A 340 8.70 -20.13 12.47
C VAL A 340 9.06 -19.84 13.91
N LYS A 341 8.21 -19.14 14.66
CA LYS A 341 8.46 -18.81 16.08
C LYS A 341 8.57 -20.03 16.97
N ALA A 342 7.85 -21.09 16.65
CA ALA A 342 7.98 -22.37 17.37
C ALA A 342 9.35 -23.04 17.17
N CYS A 343 10.11 -22.62 16.15
CA CYS A 343 11.48 -23.09 15.87
C CYS A 343 12.56 -22.22 16.53
N ALA A 344 12.20 -21.13 17.24
CA ALA A 344 13.17 -20.30 17.94
C ALA A 344 13.60 -20.95 19.27
N THR A 345 14.88 -20.73 19.64
CA THR A 345 15.42 -21.13 20.94
C THR A 345 16.13 -19.97 21.62
N THR A 346 16.01 -19.90 22.95
CA THR A 346 16.80 -19.00 23.79
C THR A 346 18.14 -19.61 24.22
N GLU A 347 18.34 -20.90 24.00
CA GLU A 347 19.59 -21.59 24.26
C GLU A 347 20.58 -21.37 23.11
N LEU A 348 21.85 -21.22 23.43
CA LEU A 348 22.91 -21.09 22.42
C LEU A 348 23.06 -22.43 21.67
N ILE A 349 23.04 -22.35 20.35
CA ILE A 349 23.30 -23.53 19.50
C ILE A 349 24.79 -23.83 19.50
N ASP A 350 25.15 -25.09 19.79
CA ASP A 350 26.53 -25.53 19.68
C ASP A 350 26.90 -25.78 18.21
N TRP A 351 27.80 -24.96 17.72
CA TRP A 351 28.32 -25.00 16.35
C TRP A 351 29.67 -25.71 16.24
N SER A 352 30.30 -26.07 17.36
CA SER A 352 31.68 -26.57 17.40
C SER A 352 31.84 -27.85 16.58
N GLY A 353 32.81 -27.86 15.66
CA GLY A 353 33.17 -28.99 14.82
C GLY A 353 32.15 -29.37 13.74
N ARG A 354 31.09 -28.52 13.54
CA ARG A 354 30.05 -28.83 12.54
C ARG A 354 30.47 -28.39 11.16
N ASP A 355 30.10 -29.20 10.17
CA ASP A 355 30.16 -28.83 8.77
C ASP A 355 28.97 -27.92 8.42
N VAL A 356 29.26 -26.80 7.80
CA VAL A 356 28.23 -25.78 7.50
C VAL A 356 28.33 -25.28 6.07
N TYR A 357 27.18 -24.85 5.55
CA TYR A 357 27.02 -24.08 4.33
C TYR A 357 26.64 -22.65 4.69
N VAL A 358 27.21 -21.70 3.97
CA VAL A 358 26.95 -20.28 4.19
C VAL A 358 26.25 -19.73 2.94
N GLY A 359 25.16 -18.98 3.11
CA GLY A 359 24.50 -18.25 2.02
C GLY A 359 24.69 -16.75 2.19
N ILE A 360 24.89 -16.04 1.09
CA ILE A 360 25.06 -14.58 1.10
C ILE A 360 24.16 -13.91 0.08
N ASP A 361 23.43 -12.88 0.54
CA ASP A 361 22.65 -11.97 -0.31
C ASP A 361 23.26 -10.56 -0.16
N LEU A 362 23.96 -10.09 -1.21
CA LEU A 362 24.72 -8.82 -1.19
C LEU A 362 23.96 -7.67 -1.81
N SER A 363 23.86 -6.56 -1.10
CA SER A 363 23.27 -5.30 -1.57
C SER A 363 24.19 -4.11 -1.35
N VAL A 364 24.14 -3.11 -2.23
CA VAL A 364 25.01 -1.92 -2.11
C VAL A 364 24.50 -0.95 -1.03
N SER A 365 23.23 -0.56 -1.07
CA SER A 365 22.71 0.46 -0.15
C SER A 365 21.19 0.42 0.06
N GLY A 366 20.43 -0.09 -0.88
CA GLY A 366 18.95 -0.08 -0.83
C GLY A 366 18.38 -1.21 0.01
N ASP A 367 18.87 -2.42 -0.22
CA ASP A 367 18.52 -3.63 0.53
C ASP A 367 19.53 -3.90 1.66
N ASN A 368 19.23 -4.88 2.51
CA ASN A 368 20.17 -5.36 3.51
C ASN A 368 21.15 -6.33 2.85
N THR A 369 22.38 -6.42 3.35
CA THR A 369 23.23 -7.55 3.06
C THR A 369 23.04 -8.57 4.18
N CYS A 370 22.92 -9.83 3.83
CA CYS A 370 22.68 -10.90 4.79
C CYS A 370 23.62 -12.07 4.57
N VAL A 371 24.04 -12.67 5.68
CA VAL A 371 24.81 -13.91 5.72
C VAL A 371 24.01 -14.89 6.56
N SER A 372 23.79 -16.10 6.08
CA SER A 372 23.11 -17.16 6.82
C SER A 372 23.95 -18.42 6.83
N ILE A 373 24.10 -19.01 8.01
CA ILE A 373 24.87 -20.22 8.23
C ILE A 373 23.86 -21.35 8.45
N ILE A 374 24.01 -22.45 7.73
CA ILE A 374 23.15 -23.64 7.82
C ILE A 374 24.01 -24.88 8.06
N GLY A 375 23.56 -25.74 8.97
CA GLY A 375 24.13 -27.04 9.24
C GLY A 375 23.09 -27.97 9.83
N ARG A 376 23.52 -29.19 10.23
CA ARG A 376 22.69 -30.13 10.99
C ARG A 376 23.24 -30.32 12.39
N ASP A 377 22.35 -30.44 13.38
CA ASP A 377 22.73 -30.84 14.73
C ASP A 377 22.90 -32.37 14.84
N ASP A 378 23.27 -32.87 16.03
CA ASP A 378 23.49 -34.29 16.26
C ASP A 378 22.20 -35.14 16.14
N ASN A 379 21.04 -34.51 16.16
CA ASN A 379 19.74 -35.14 16.00
C ASN A 379 19.23 -35.06 14.57
N GLY A 380 20.00 -34.45 13.65
CA GLY A 380 19.63 -34.24 12.27
C GLY A 380 18.74 -33.01 12.03
N LYS A 381 18.46 -32.17 13.06
CA LYS A 381 17.71 -30.94 12.89
C LYS A 381 18.50 -29.93 12.08
N LEU A 382 17.82 -29.20 11.22
CA LEU A 382 18.40 -28.08 10.47
C LEU A 382 18.60 -26.88 11.41
N ILE A 383 19.83 -26.46 11.61
CA ILE A 383 20.19 -25.33 12.46
C ILE A 383 20.62 -24.13 11.62
N CYS A 384 20.18 -22.94 12.01
CA CYS A 384 20.39 -21.71 11.26
C CYS A 384 20.92 -20.56 12.14
N LYS A 385 21.90 -19.81 11.64
CA LYS A 385 22.36 -18.57 12.25
C LYS A 385 22.42 -17.45 11.19
N PRO A 386 21.37 -16.63 11.08
CA PRO A 386 21.33 -15.51 10.17
C PRO A 386 21.97 -14.26 10.79
N MET A 387 22.66 -13.44 9.97
CA MET A 387 23.19 -12.14 10.33
C MET A 387 22.87 -11.12 9.26
N CYS A 388 22.40 -9.95 9.68
CA CYS A 388 22.10 -8.82 8.80
C CYS A 388 23.20 -7.76 8.86
N PHE A 389 23.46 -7.06 7.76
CA PHE A 389 24.38 -5.92 7.66
C PHE A 389 23.68 -4.75 7.01
N ILE A 390 23.84 -3.54 7.60
CA ILE A 390 23.25 -2.30 7.11
C ILE A 390 24.27 -1.16 7.08
N PRO A 391 24.09 -0.14 6.22
CA PRO A 391 24.92 1.06 6.26
C PRO A 391 24.69 1.84 7.55
N LYS A 392 25.78 2.23 8.24
CA LYS A 392 25.73 2.89 9.55
C LYS A 392 24.98 4.23 9.50
N ASP A 393 25.27 5.07 8.53
CA ASP A 393 24.72 6.43 8.45
C ASP A 393 23.27 6.46 7.92
N ARG A 394 22.79 5.33 7.37
CA ARG A 394 21.39 5.16 6.91
C ARG A 394 20.50 4.42 7.89
N LYS A 395 20.99 4.03 9.05
CA LYS A 395 20.25 3.25 10.06
C LYS A 395 18.89 3.86 10.40
N ASP A 396 18.87 5.15 10.74
CA ASP A 396 17.62 5.83 11.14
C ASP A 396 16.63 5.96 9.98
N LEU A 397 17.15 6.24 8.77
CA LEU A 397 16.33 6.29 7.56
C LEU A 397 15.70 4.91 7.26
N LYS A 398 16.50 3.84 7.38
CA LYS A 398 16.03 2.46 7.20
C LYS A 398 15.01 2.08 8.28
N SER A 399 15.27 2.42 9.54
CA SER A 399 14.34 2.16 10.65
C SER A 399 12.95 2.75 10.38
N ARG A 400 12.89 4.01 9.90
CA ARG A 400 11.64 4.68 9.54
C ARG A 400 10.97 4.07 8.31
N LYS A 401 11.74 3.83 7.24
CA LYS A 401 11.23 3.32 5.97
C LYS A 401 10.73 1.87 6.09
N GLU A 402 11.46 1.03 6.79
CA GLU A 402 11.18 -0.39 6.93
C GLU A 402 10.30 -0.69 8.15
N ARG A 403 10.03 0.32 8.99
CA ARG A 403 9.26 0.23 10.24
C ARG A 403 9.83 -0.84 11.18
N CYS A 404 11.16 -0.88 11.26
CA CYS A 404 11.93 -1.79 12.07
C CYS A 404 12.80 -1.02 13.06
N ASN A 405 13.07 -1.57 14.24
CA ASN A 405 13.95 -0.94 15.22
C ASN A 405 15.38 -1.50 15.08
N TYR A 406 16.16 -0.95 14.17
CA TYR A 406 17.53 -1.42 13.93
C TYR A 406 18.48 -1.19 15.14
N ASP A 407 18.22 -0.20 16.01
CA ASP A 407 19.00 -0.05 17.25
C ASP A 407 18.86 -1.28 18.13
N LYS A 408 17.63 -1.74 18.37
CA LYS A 408 17.34 -2.96 19.13
C LYS A 408 17.99 -4.20 18.49
N TYR A 409 17.95 -4.32 17.18
CA TYR A 409 18.53 -5.48 16.48
C TYR A 409 20.06 -5.49 16.53
N ILE A 410 20.71 -4.32 16.54
CA ILE A 410 22.15 -4.19 16.74
C ILE A 410 22.53 -4.53 18.17
N GLU A 411 21.80 -4.04 19.17
CA GLU A 411 22.02 -4.35 20.58
C GLU A 411 21.86 -5.86 20.87
N ASN A 412 20.94 -6.52 20.19
CA ASN A 412 20.70 -7.97 20.30
C ASN A 412 21.63 -8.83 19.41
N ASN A 413 22.64 -8.25 18.76
CA ASN A 413 23.53 -8.95 17.82
C ASN A 413 22.82 -9.66 16.65
N GLN A 414 21.68 -9.13 16.22
CA GLN A 414 20.92 -9.62 15.05
C GLN A 414 21.27 -8.85 13.77
N CYS A 415 21.92 -7.69 13.92
CA CYS A 415 22.33 -6.82 12.83
C CYS A 415 23.65 -6.12 13.14
N ILE A 416 24.49 -5.93 12.12
CA ILE A 416 25.75 -5.20 12.19
C ILE A 416 25.66 -3.94 11.33
N ALA A 417 25.85 -2.77 11.93
CA ALA A 417 25.98 -1.50 11.21
C ALA A 417 27.43 -1.30 10.77
N CYS A 418 27.70 -1.25 9.46
CA CYS A 418 29.06 -1.14 8.90
C CYS A 418 29.10 -0.17 7.71
N GLY A 419 30.32 0.34 7.42
CA GLY A 419 30.52 1.38 6.41
C GLY A 419 29.90 2.71 6.80
N SER A 420 29.57 3.54 5.80
CA SER A 420 28.91 4.84 5.99
C SER A 420 27.55 4.85 5.28
N ASP A 421 27.44 5.44 4.10
CA ASP A 421 26.23 5.44 3.25
C ASP A 421 25.99 4.11 2.49
N VAL A 422 27.03 3.31 2.35
CA VAL A 422 27.02 1.99 1.72
C VAL A 422 27.58 0.94 2.66
N ILE A 423 27.18 -0.31 2.47
CA ILE A 423 27.66 -1.44 3.25
C ILE A 423 29.14 -1.67 2.95
N ASP A 424 29.94 -1.82 4.00
CA ASP A 424 31.34 -2.21 3.88
C ASP A 424 31.45 -3.72 3.70
N TYR A 425 31.68 -4.17 2.49
CA TYR A 425 31.82 -5.59 2.17
C TYR A 425 33.03 -6.24 2.84
N ALA A 426 34.08 -5.48 3.18
CA ALA A 426 35.21 -6.04 3.93
C ALA A 426 34.77 -6.57 5.30
N THR A 427 33.86 -5.86 5.98
CA THR A 427 33.25 -6.31 7.24
C THR A 427 32.46 -7.62 7.07
N VAL A 428 31.75 -7.78 5.96
CA VAL A 428 30.97 -9.01 5.65
C VAL A 428 31.91 -10.18 5.34
N GLU A 429 32.94 -9.93 4.55
CA GLU A 429 33.98 -10.89 4.18
C GLU A 429 34.74 -11.38 5.41
N ASP A 430 35.18 -10.45 6.26
CA ASP A 430 35.85 -10.75 7.53
C ASP A 430 34.97 -11.54 8.49
N TYR A 431 33.67 -11.26 8.54
CA TYR A 431 32.71 -12.04 9.33
C TYR A 431 32.72 -13.49 8.88
N ILE A 432 32.62 -13.76 7.58
CA ILE A 432 32.58 -15.12 7.01
C ILE A 432 33.93 -15.84 7.25
N VAL A 433 35.05 -15.20 6.94
CA VAL A 433 36.40 -15.78 7.09
C VAL A 433 36.70 -16.13 8.55
N ASN A 434 36.13 -15.39 9.51
CA ASN A 434 36.36 -15.64 10.93
C ASN A 434 35.38 -16.66 11.56
N LEU A 435 34.36 -17.15 10.84
CA LEU A 435 33.40 -18.15 11.39
C LEU A 435 34.07 -19.41 11.95
N PRO A 436 35.07 -20.03 11.30
CA PRO A 436 35.79 -21.15 11.87
C PRO A 436 36.43 -20.85 13.21
N LYS A 437 36.92 -19.64 13.41
CA LYS A 437 37.57 -19.23 14.67
C LYS A 437 36.55 -18.85 15.75
N THR A 438 35.44 -18.21 15.38
CA THR A 438 34.44 -17.68 16.33
C THR A 438 33.41 -18.70 16.75
N LEU A 439 32.98 -19.57 15.84
CA LEU A 439 31.98 -20.61 16.08
C LEU A 439 32.57 -22.05 16.09
N GLY A 440 33.82 -22.22 15.65
CA GLY A 440 34.44 -23.55 15.56
C GLY A 440 33.91 -24.39 14.39
N VAL A 441 33.28 -23.80 13.40
CA VAL A 441 32.65 -24.51 12.26
C VAL A 441 33.65 -24.82 11.15
N ASN A 442 33.34 -25.83 10.34
CA ASN A 442 34.01 -26.10 9.08
C ASN A 442 33.13 -25.64 7.90
N ILE A 443 33.55 -24.58 7.18
CA ILE A 443 32.79 -24.06 6.05
C ILE A 443 33.07 -24.92 4.82
N LEU A 444 32.06 -25.67 4.35
CA LEU A 444 32.17 -26.50 3.15
C LEU A 444 32.05 -25.68 1.86
N ALA A 445 31.10 -24.77 1.81
CA ALA A 445 30.94 -23.85 0.69
C ALA A 445 30.13 -22.60 1.07
N VAL A 446 30.27 -21.54 0.24
CA VAL A 446 29.50 -20.31 0.31
C VAL A 446 28.63 -20.20 -0.93
N GLY A 447 27.30 -20.13 -0.77
CA GLY A 447 26.31 -19.91 -1.84
C GLY A 447 26.05 -18.42 -2.04
N TYR A 448 26.02 -17.96 -3.30
CA TYR A 448 25.82 -16.55 -3.61
C TYR A 448 25.01 -16.33 -4.89
N ASP A 449 24.22 -15.22 -4.94
CA ASP A 449 23.70 -14.71 -6.20
C ASP A 449 24.79 -13.88 -6.91
N ARG A 450 24.94 -14.09 -8.22
CA ARG A 450 25.97 -13.43 -9.05
C ARG A 450 25.92 -11.89 -8.98
N TYR A 451 24.76 -11.31 -8.67
CA TYR A 451 24.60 -9.86 -8.64
C TYR A 451 25.36 -9.25 -7.46
N ASN A 452 26.29 -8.34 -7.72
CA ASN A 452 27.19 -7.65 -6.76
C ASN A 452 28.22 -8.53 -6.02
N ALA A 453 28.26 -9.84 -6.19
CA ALA A 453 29.07 -10.72 -5.35
C ALA A 453 30.51 -10.97 -5.86
N MET A 454 30.83 -10.70 -7.11
CA MET A 454 32.09 -11.13 -7.75
C MET A 454 33.36 -10.68 -7.00
N SER A 455 33.39 -9.44 -6.48
CA SER A 455 34.56 -8.94 -5.74
C SER A 455 34.78 -9.68 -4.43
N SER A 456 33.69 -9.91 -3.67
CA SER A 456 33.73 -10.63 -2.39
C SER A 456 34.02 -12.11 -2.58
N VAL A 457 33.49 -12.73 -3.63
CA VAL A 457 33.78 -14.11 -4.02
C VAL A 457 35.27 -14.32 -4.25
N CYS A 458 35.92 -13.47 -5.04
CA CYS A 458 37.38 -13.57 -5.29
C CYS A 458 38.20 -13.49 -3.99
N LYS A 459 37.77 -12.69 -2.99
CA LYS A 459 38.45 -12.59 -1.70
C LYS A 459 38.22 -13.82 -0.83
N LEU A 460 37.00 -14.34 -0.78
CA LEU A 460 36.68 -15.56 -0.04
C LEU A 460 37.42 -16.77 -0.62
N GLU A 461 37.50 -16.90 -1.96
CA GLU A 461 38.29 -17.94 -2.63
C GLU A 461 39.80 -17.79 -2.35
N SER A 462 40.30 -16.57 -2.30
CA SER A 462 41.68 -16.29 -1.91
C SER A 462 41.97 -16.67 -0.45
N ALA A 463 40.95 -16.67 0.41
CA ALA A 463 41.03 -17.17 1.78
C ALA A 463 40.83 -18.72 1.89
N GLY A 464 40.70 -19.40 0.77
CA GLY A 464 40.55 -20.89 0.72
C GLY A 464 39.12 -21.38 0.90
N ILE A 465 38.10 -20.51 0.79
CA ILE A 465 36.69 -20.87 0.93
C ILE A 465 36.10 -21.11 -0.47
N SER A 466 35.47 -22.27 -0.67
CA SER A 466 34.78 -22.59 -1.94
C SER A 466 33.50 -21.75 -2.10
N CYS A 467 33.33 -21.09 -3.24
CA CYS A 467 32.15 -20.28 -3.53
C CYS A 467 31.36 -20.86 -4.74
N ILE A 468 30.04 -20.97 -4.60
CA ILE A 468 29.15 -21.60 -5.59
C ILE A 468 28.01 -20.64 -5.95
N GLU A 469 27.81 -20.37 -7.23
CA GLU A 469 26.71 -19.52 -7.70
C GLU A 469 25.37 -20.25 -7.55
N VAL A 470 24.42 -19.63 -6.82
CA VAL A 470 23.04 -20.08 -6.67
C VAL A 470 22.14 -19.20 -7.56
N LYS A 471 21.62 -19.78 -8.64
CA LYS A 471 20.76 -19.04 -9.56
C LYS A 471 19.39 -18.77 -8.95
N GLN A 472 18.99 -17.51 -8.90
CA GLN A 472 17.69 -17.06 -8.36
C GLN A 472 16.54 -17.36 -9.35
N HIS A 473 16.34 -18.65 -9.66
CA HIS A 473 15.33 -19.13 -10.60
C HIS A 473 14.53 -20.29 -9.99
N SER A 474 13.26 -20.45 -10.38
CA SER A 474 12.36 -21.49 -9.87
C SER A 474 12.94 -22.91 -9.97
N SER A 475 13.65 -23.21 -11.07
CA SER A 475 14.28 -24.54 -11.27
C SER A 475 15.36 -24.90 -10.24
N VAL A 476 15.92 -23.90 -9.54
CA VAL A 476 16.96 -24.11 -8.51
C VAL A 476 16.35 -23.94 -7.12
N LEU A 477 15.53 -22.90 -6.92
CA LEU A 477 15.02 -22.55 -5.60
C LEU A 477 13.77 -23.32 -5.15
N ALA A 478 13.09 -24.05 -6.05
CA ALA A 478 11.84 -24.74 -5.68
C ALA A 478 12.09 -25.87 -4.66
N SER A 479 13.12 -26.68 -4.88
CA SER A 479 13.45 -27.79 -3.98
C SER A 479 13.90 -27.31 -2.59
N PRO A 480 14.89 -26.40 -2.46
CA PRO A 480 15.30 -25.88 -1.15
C PRO A 480 14.20 -25.06 -0.46
N THR A 481 13.33 -24.38 -1.21
CA THR A 481 12.14 -23.73 -0.63
C THR A 481 11.19 -24.75 -0.01
N LYS A 482 10.98 -25.90 -0.68
CA LYS A 482 10.16 -26.99 -0.17
C LYS A 482 10.81 -27.62 1.07
N LEU A 483 12.11 -27.92 1.02
CA LEU A 483 12.85 -28.49 2.16
C LEU A 483 12.75 -27.58 3.39
N LEU A 484 13.07 -26.28 3.25
CA LEU A 484 13.00 -25.34 4.37
C LEU A 484 11.57 -25.22 4.92
N TYR A 485 10.54 -25.24 4.07
CA TYR A 485 9.15 -25.26 4.49
C TYR A 485 8.81 -26.50 5.32
N GLU A 486 9.21 -27.68 4.87
CA GLU A 486 8.98 -28.94 5.56
C GLU A 486 9.70 -28.98 6.91
N GLU A 487 10.97 -28.57 6.98
CA GLU A 487 11.74 -28.51 8.23
C GLU A 487 11.11 -27.55 9.26
N ILE A 488 10.58 -26.40 8.82
CA ILE A 488 9.90 -25.46 9.71
C ILE A 488 8.56 -26.03 10.20
N THR A 489 7.71 -26.53 9.31
CA THR A 489 6.36 -27.01 9.66
C THR A 489 6.37 -28.28 10.49
N THR A 490 7.43 -29.08 10.41
CA THR A 490 7.65 -30.27 11.26
C THR A 490 8.43 -29.95 12.53
N HIS A 491 8.78 -28.66 12.78
CA HIS A 491 9.60 -28.19 13.90
C HIS A 491 10.97 -28.89 13.97
N ASN A 492 11.50 -29.27 12.81
CA ASN A 492 12.83 -29.83 12.63
C ASN A 492 13.86 -28.77 12.19
N PHE A 493 13.49 -27.50 12.30
CA PHE A 493 14.31 -26.31 12.12
C PHE A 493 14.58 -25.66 13.47
N LEU A 494 15.78 -25.07 13.67
CA LEU A 494 16.15 -24.40 14.91
C LEU A 494 17.01 -23.18 14.63
N TYR A 495 16.73 -22.06 15.29
CA TYR A 495 17.54 -20.85 15.25
C TYR A 495 17.51 -20.15 16.62
N GLU A 496 18.61 -19.45 16.97
CA GLU A 496 18.66 -18.58 18.15
C GLU A 496 17.71 -17.41 17.97
N ASP A 497 16.98 -17.02 19.03
CA ASP A 497 15.95 -15.96 18.98
C ASP A 497 16.41 -14.73 18.19
N ASN A 498 15.72 -14.43 17.09
CA ASN A 498 16.08 -13.38 16.15
C ASN A 498 14.81 -12.73 15.55
N GLU A 499 14.37 -11.66 16.19
CA GLU A 499 13.16 -10.92 15.78
C GLU A 499 13.26 -10.38 14.34
N LEU A 500 14.45 -9.94 13.91
CA LEU A 500 14.64 -9.45 12.53
C LEU A 500 14.48 -10.58 11.51
N PHE A 501 14.90 -11.79 11.82
CA PHE A 501 14.72 -12.97 10.99
C PHE A 501 13.24 -13.35 10.86
N GLU A 502 12.50 -13.32 11.98
CA GLU A 502 11.05 -13.55 11.99
C GLU A 502 10.31 -12.51 11.12
N VAL A 503 10.70 -11.21 11.20
CA VAL A 503 10.17 -10.17 10.32
C VAL A 503 10.44 -10.49 8.84
N ASN A 504 11.63 -11.01 8.50
CA ASN A 504 11.94 -11.42 7.13
C ASN A 504 11.06 -12.60 6.67
N PHE A 505 10.82 -13.60 7.50
CA PHE A 505 9.89 -14.69 7.19
C PHE A 505 8.46 -14.19 6.98
N ASN A 506 7.96 -13.32 7.86
CA ASN A 506 6.62 -12.75 7.76
C ASN A 506 6.41 -11.93 6.47
N ASN A 507 7.47 -11.31 5.95
CA ASN A 507 7.44 -10.58 4.68
C ASN A 507 7.54 -11.50 3.46
N CYS A 508 7.95 -12.75 3.63
CA CYS A 508 8.34 -13.65 2.56
C CYS A 508 7.12 -14.16 1.79
N LYS A 509 7.14 -13.98 0.46
CA LYS A 509 6.09 -14.46 -0.44
C LYS A 509 6.62 -15.50 -1.41
N VAL A 510 5.79 -16.50 -1.70
CA VAL A 510 6.08 -17.51 -2.71
C VAL A 510 5.37 -17.22 -4.03
N GLN A 511 5.95 -17.75 -5.07
CA GLN A 511 5.37 -17.78 -6.43
C GLN A 511 5.38 -19.23 -6.94
N TYR A 512 4.41 -19.51 -7.79
CA TYR A 512 4.39 -20.75 -8.57
C TYR A 512 4.86 -20.45 -10.00
N ASP A 513 5.72 -21.30 -10.53
CA ASP A 513 6.08 -21.27 -11.94
C ASP A 513 4.99 -21.93 -12.82
N THR A 514 5.23 -22.04 -14.12
CA THR A 514 4.31 -22.68 -15.07
C THR A 514 4.08 -24.17 -14.79
N ASN A 515 5.00 -24.81 -14.08
CA ASN A 515 4.93 -26.22 -13.67
C ASN A 515 4.39 -26.41 -12.25
N MET A 516 3.85 -25.34 -11.63
CA MET A 516 3.35 -25.30 -10.26
C MET A 516 4.45 -25.53 -9.21
N ASN A 517 5.72 -25.31 -9.51
CA ASN A 517 6.80 -25.33 -8.54
C ASN A 517 6.75 -24.07 -7.68
N ARG A 518 6.67 -24.28 -6.37
CA ARG A 518 6.60 -23.21 -5.37
C ARG A 518 8.00 -22.75 -5.00
N TYR A 519 8.28 -21.45 -5.09
CA TYR A 519 9.57 -20.89 -4.68
C TYR A 519 9.42 -19.49 -4.10
N VAL A 520 10.34 -19.09 -3.22
CA VAL A 520 10.38 -17.73 -2.66
C VAL A 520 10.78 -16.75 -3.76
N HIS A 521 10.06 -15.62 -3.86
CA HIS A 521 10.31 -14.62 -4.88
C HIS A 521 10.54 -13.22 -4.28
N LYS A 522 11.79 -12.74 -4.29
CA LYS A 522 12.21 -11.47 -3.68
C LYS A 522 11.37 -10.26 -4.16
N LYS A 523 11.09 -10.13 -5.45
CA LYS A 523 10.32 -9.00 -6.02
C LYS A 523 8.83 -9.01 -5.69
N LYS A 524 8.25 -10.13 -5.28
CA LYS A 524 6.85 -10.22 -4.83
C LYS A 524 6.69 -10.04 -3.33
N SER A 525 7.77 -10.20 -2.59
CA SER A 525 7.78 -9.96 -1.16
C SER A 525 7.57 -8.47 -0.87
N GLN A 526 6.75 -8.16 0.12
CA GLN A 526 6.29 -6.79 0.36
C GLN A 526 7.35 -5.88 0.99
N ARG A 527 8.33 -6.48 1.68
CA ARG A 527 9.41 -5.82 2.43
C ARG A 527 10.68 -6.63 2.34
N LYS A 528 11.63 -6.36 3.23
CA LYS A 528 12.91 -7.07 3.28
C LYS A 528 12.74 -8.54 3.61
N VAL A 529 13.40 -9.38 2.81
CA VAL A 529 13.44 -10.85 2.91
C VAL A 529 14.85 -11.39 2.75
N ASP A 530 15.82 -10.50 2.78
CA ASP A 530 17.22 -10.76 2.41
C ASP A 530 17.85 -11.87 3.29
N MET A 531 17.44 -11.95 4.59
CA MET A 531 17.90 -13.03 5.48
C MET A 531 17.34 -14.40 5.06
N VAL A 532 16.08 -14.47 4.59
CA VAL A 532 15.49 -15.73 4.11
C VAL A 532 16.10 -16.13 2.77
N VAL A 533 16.40 -15.18 1.89
CA VAL A 533 17.09 -15.45 0.62
C VAL A 533 18.49 -16.02 0.88
N ALA A 534 19.29 -15.39 1.73
CA ALA A 534 20.60 -15.93 2.14
C ALA A 534 20.48 -17.33 2.77
N THR A 535 19.43 -17.57 3.57
CA THR A 535 19.18 -18.90 4.14
C THR A 535 18.88 -19.92 3.05
N LEU A 536 18.08 -19.58 2.05
CA LEU A 536 17.77 -20.47 0.92
C LEU A 536 19.00 -20.78 0.07
N ASP A 537 19.92 -19.81 -0.11
CA ASP A 537 21.17 -20.05 -0.82
C ASP A 537 22.04 -21.08 -0.08
N ALA A 538 22.11 -21.02 1.25
CA ALA A 538 22.80 -22.02 2.06
C ALA A 538 22.10 -23.39 2.05
N VAL A 539 20.76 -23.40 2.19
CA VAL A 539 19.95 -24.63 2.12
C VAL A 539 20.10 -25.33 0.77
N THR A 540 20.21 -24.55 -0.33
CA THR A 540 20.45 -25.11 -1.66
C THR A 540 21.73 -25.94 -1.72
N LEU A 541 22.81 -25.44 -1.13
CA LEU A 541 24.09 -26.16 -1.11
C LEU A 541 24.04 -27.41 -0.21
N LEU A 542 23.41 -27.29 0.96
CA LEU A 542 23.23 -28.41 1.88
C LEU A 542 22.41 -29.53 1.21
N GLU A 543 21.26 -29.22 0.60
CA GLU A 543 20.42 -30.18 -0.09
C GLU A 543 21.16 -30.88 -1.23
N GLN A 544 21.93 -30.15 -2.04
CA GLN A 544 22.73 -30.72 -3.10
C GLN A 544 23.78 -31.72 -2.59
N ALA A 545 24.42 -31.41 -1.48
CA ALA A 545 25.41 -32.30 -0.87
C ALA A 545 24.74 -33.56 -0.32
N GLU A 546 23.62 -33.42 0.42
CA GLU A 546 22.86 -34.57 0.97
C GLU A 546 22.35 -35.51 -0.14
N LEU A 547 21.94 -34.97 -1.30
CA LEU A 547 21.54 -35.73 -2.47
C LEU A 547 22.71 -36.51 -3.11
N LEU A 548 23.90 -35.92 -3.12
CA LEU A 548 25.10 -36.60 -3.64
C LEU A 548 25.52 -37.78 -2.73
N ASP A 549 25.51 -37.57 -1.41
CA ASP A 549 25.85 -38.60 -0.44
C ASP A 549 24.86 -39.78 -0.44
N SER A 550 23.54 -39.48 -0.60
CA SER A 550 22.51 -40.52 -0.69
C SER A 550 22.62 -41.38 -1.94
N ASN A 551 23.09 -40.85 -3.06
CA ASN A 551 23.31 -41.62 -4.28
C ASN A 551 24.53 -42.54 -4.24
N TRP A 552 25.49 -42.30 -3.33
CA TRP A 552 26.63 -43.20 -3.09
C TRP A 552 26.25 -44.44 -2.27
N VAL A 553 25.20 -44.38 -1.48
CA VAL A 553 24.71 -45.50 -0.66
C VAL A 553 23.85 -46.49 -1.48
N CYS A 554 23.35 -46.10 -2.63
CA CYS A 554 22.51 -46.91 -3.53
C CYS A 554 23.27 -47.55 -4.72
N SER A 555 24.56 -47.33 -4.85
CA SER A 555 25.44 -47.94 -5.87
C SER A 555 26.42 -48.94 -5.25
#